data_9e44ff9a54119c46b4f445dcb6d562ff
#
_entry.id   9e44ff9a54119c46b4f445dcb6d562ff
#
_cell.length_a   1.000
_cell.length_b   1.000
_cell.length_c   1.000
_cell.angle_alpha   90.00
_cell.angle_beta   90.00
_cell.angle_gamma   90.00
#
_symmetry.space_group_name_H-M   'P 1'
#
loop_
_entity.id
_entity.type
_entity.pdbx_description
1 polymer ?
#
loop_
_entity_poly.entity_id
_entity_poly.type
_entity_poly.pdbx_seq_one_letter_code
_entity_poly.pdbx_strand_id
1 'polypeptide(L)'
;TGFASGVVVTANGLCGFFLAPLSRKLLEAEGVQKTFLIIGAAIAVSWILCGIFFQAPDKSLVNAGGSAAKSGTSEMKQYTSGEMMRTRNFYLLLATMFFGLISYFMVSPVSQTYQIDLGIPSAVAVSAVMLGSIVNAGARLVLPTLADKVGRIVCIKGVLIVAVIAMGVLAVSRSLAVTVAVVLMYGCYGGIMGSFPSLTSSIFGMKHTGGNYGFVMFGIVFATFGAPAISGLVS
;
A
#
# COMPACT_ATOMS: atom_id res chain seq x y z
N THR A 1 -0.81 -18.21 3.23
CA THR A 1 -0.97 -17.44 1.97
C THR A 1 -0.70 -15.95 2.16
N GLY A 2 -1.07 -15.35 3.30
CA GLY A 2 -0.83 -13.93 3.59
C GLY A 2 0.66 -13.56 3.63
N PHE A 3 1.50 -14.37 4.23
CA PHE A 3 2.94 -14.16 4.29
C PHE A 3 3.59 -14.09 2.91
N ALA A 4 3.29 -15.05 2.03
CA ALA A 4 3.89 -15.08 0.67
C ALA A 4 3.51 -13.85 -0.17
N SER A 5 2.24 -13.43 -0.15
CA SER A 5 1.82 -12.20 -0.80
C SER A 5 2.44 -10.97 -0.15
N GLY A 6 2.60 -10.97 1.17
CA GLY A 6 3.29 -9.92 1.91
C GLY A 6 4.74 -9.74 1.47
N VAL A 7 5.51 -10.82 1.32
CA VAL A 7 6.91 -10.79 0.85
C VAL A 7 7.03 -10.11 -0.51
N VAL A 8 6.21 -10.51 -1.48
CA VAL A 8 6.24 -9.93 -2.84
C VAL A 8 5.89 -8.44 -2.81
N VAL A 9 4.89 -8.05 -2.03
CA VAL A 9 4.44 -6.66 -1.95
C VAL A 9 5.39 -5.78 -1.12
N THR A 10 6.20 -6.37 -0.23
CA THR A 10 7.20 -5.65 0.59
C THR A 10 8.28 -5.00 -0.26
N ALA A 11 8.70 -5.63 -1.36
CA ALA A 11 9.69 -5.04 -2.28
C ALA A 11 9.25 -3.66 -2.78
N ASN A 12 7.95 -3.48 -3.06
CA ASN A 12 7.39 -2.17 -3.42
C ASN A 12 7.49 -1.16 -2.25
N GLY A 13 7.28 -1.60 -1.01
CA GLY A 13 7.41 -0.73 0.18
C GLY A 13 8.84 -0.22 0.41
N LEU A 14 9.85 -1.05 0.14
CA LEU A 14 11.27 -0.70 0.28
C LEU A 14 11.79 0.22 -0.84
N CYS A 15 11.08 0.32 -1.95
CA CYS A 15 11.51 1.11 -3.10
C CYS A 15 11.83 2.57 -2.71
N GLY A 16 10.99 3.19 -1.89
CA GLY A 16 11.19 4.56 -1.41
C GLY A 16 12.46 4.75 -0.59
N PHE A 17 12.87 3.73 0.17
CA PHE A 17 14.10 3.79 0.97
C PHE A 17 15.35 3.95 0.10
N PHE A 18 15.40 3.25 -1.03
CA PHE A 18 16.54 3.31 -1.96
C PHE A 18 16.41 4.47 -2.96
N LEU A 19 15.22 4.66 -3.51
CA LEU A 19 15.02 5.67 -4.57
C LEU A 19 15.03 7.10 -4.05
N ALA A 20 14.56 7.38 -2.84
CA ALA A 20 14.50 8.75 -2.34
C ALA A 20 15.91 9.40 -2.22
N PRO A 21 16.92 8.78 -1.56
CA PRO A 21 18.26 9.35 -1.50
C PRO A 21 18.97 9.37 -2.87
N LEU A 22 18.72 8.34 -3.70
CA LEU A 22 19.28 8.29 -5.05
C LEU A 22 18.73 9.42 -5.93
N SER A 23 17.40 9.59 -5.94
CA SER A 23 16.74 10.65 -6.71
C SER A 23 17.24 12.03 -6.27
N ARG A 24 17.40 12.26 -4.96
CA ARG A 24 17.89 13.53 -4.46
C ARG A 24 19.31 13.84 -4.96
N LYS A 25 20.23 12.88 -4.85
CA LYS A 25 21.60 13.04 -5.36
C LYS A 25 21.65 13.30 -6.85
N LEU A 26 20.84 12.60 -7.63
CA LEU A 26 20.75 12.80 -9.08
C LEU A 26 20.14 14.15 -9.42
N LEU A 27 19.14 14.60 -8.66
CA LEU A 27 18.52 15.92 -8.86
C LEU A 27 19.52 17.05 -8.62
N GLU A 28 20.32 16.95 -7.57
CA GLU A 28 21.36 17.92 -7.21
C GLU A 28 22.52 17.95 -8.23
N ALA A 29 22.89 16.78 -8.79
CA ALA A 29 24.01 16.65 -9.72
C ALA A 29 23.63 16.96 -11.19
N GLU A 30 22.50 16.47 -11.67
CA GLU A 30 22.16 16.40 -13.10
C GLU A 30 20.90 17.17 -13.47
N GLY A 31 20.18 17.69 -12.47
CA GLY A 31 18.91 18.39 -12.67
C GLY A 31 17.74 17.45 -12.99
N VAL A 32 16.54 18.02 -13.09
CA VAL A 32 15.27 17.28 -13.13
C VAL A 32 15.16 16.37 -14.35
N GLN A 33 15.42 16.89 -15.56
CA GLN A 33 15.22 16.12 -16.80
C GLN A 33 16.10 14.89 -16.90
N LYS A 34 17.41 15.05 -16.61
CA LYS A 34 18.36 13.93 -16.66
C LYS A 34 18.08 12.90 -15.57
N THR A 35 17.66 13.33 -14.37
CA THR A 35 17.24 12.42 -13.29
C THR A 35 16.10 11.51 -13.74
N PHE A 36 15.06 12.06 -14.36
CA PHE A 36 13.96 11.26 -14.91
C PHE A 36 14.41 10.28 -16.00
N LEU A 37 15.30 10.72 -16.89
CA LEU A 37 15.85 9.85 -17.94
C LEU A 37 16.68 8.70 -17.37
N ILE A 38 17.53 8.95 -16.38
CA ILE A 38 18.39 7.94 -15.76
C ILE A 38 17.53 6.93 -15.01
N ILE A 39 16.59 7.40 -14.17
CA ILE A 39 15.71 6.50 -13.41
C ILE A 39 14.78 5.73 -14.36
N GLY A 40 14.23 6.38 -15.38
CA GLY A 40 13.39 5.73 -16.38
C GLY A 40 14.13 4.65 -17.17
N ALA A 41 15.36 4.91 -17.60
CA ALA A 41 16.22 3.93 -18.27
C ALA A 41 16.54 2.74 -17.34
N ALA A 42 16.89 3.00 -16.08
CA ALA A 42 17.15 1.95 -15.10
C ALA A 42 15.93 1.05 -14.87
N ILE A 43 14.74 1.63 -14.78
CA ILE A 43 13.48 0.88 -14.65
C ILE A 43 13.24 0.04 -15.92
N ALA A 44 13.39 0.62 -17.11
CA ALA A 44 13.18 -0.08 -18.37
C ALA A 44 14.14 -1.30 -18.52
N VAL A 45 15.43 -1.10 -18.22
CA VAL A 45 16.42 -2.19 -18.24
C VAL A 45 16.05 -3.26 -17.22
N SER A 46 15.67 -2.88 -16.01
CA SER A 46 15.26 -3.84 -14.97
C SER A 46 14.06 -4.66 -15.40
N TRP A 47 13.06 -4.03 -16.06
CA TRP A 47 11.87 -4.72 -16.56
C TRP A 47 12.19 -5.71 -17.68
N ILE A 48 13.07 -5.32 -18.61
CA ILE A 48 13.51 -6.22 -19.69
C ILE A 48 14.25 -7.42 -19.11
N LEU A 49 15.19 -7.19 -18.19
CA LEU A 49 15.97 -8.26 -17.56
C LEU A 49 15.04 -9.20 -16.74
N CYS A 50 14.14 -8.66 -15.92
CA CYS A 50 13.19 -9.48 -15.17
C CYS A 50 12.25 -10.23 -16.10
N GLY A 51 11.79 -9.60 -17.20
CA GLY A 51 10.88 -10.22 -18.16
C GLY A 51 11.45 -11.48 -18.83
N ILE A 52 12.77 -11.54 -19.05
CA ILE A 52 13.45 -12.71 -19.63
C ILE A 52 13.35 -13.94 -18.69
N PHE A 53 13.36 -13.69 -17.38
CA PHE A 53 13.30 -14.76 -16.37
C PHE A 53 11.85 -15.13 -15.95
N PHE A 54 10.85 -14.39 -16.42
CA PHE A 54 9.46 -14.65 -16.07
C PHE A 54 8.95 -15.88 -16.83
N GLN A 55 8.74 -16.98 -16.10
CA GLN A 55 8.10 -18.19 -16.61
C GLN A 55 6.70 -18.33 -16.02
N ALA A 56 5.74 -18.70 -16.86
CA ALA A 56 4.40 -19.03 -16.38
C ALA A 56 4.46 -20.26 -15.46
N PRO A 57 3.80 -20.27 -14.31
CA PRO A 57 3.80 -21.43 -13.42
C PRO A 57 3.15 -22.63 -14.10
N ASP A 58 3.71 -23.81 -13.87
CA ASP A 58 3.15 -25.07 -14.40
C ASP A 58 1.70 -25.24 -13.94
N LYS A 59 0.83 -25.59 -14.86
CA LYS A 59 -0.61 -25.82 -14.59
C LYS A 59 -0.84 -26.88 -13.51
N SER A 60 0.08 -27.82 -13.34
CA SER A 60 0.08 -28.82 -12.27
C SER A 60 0.23 -28.20 -10.87
N LEU A 61 1.10 -27.20 -10.73
CA LEU A 61 1.30 -26.49 -9.46
C LEU A 61 0.11 -25.58 -9.08
N VAL A 62 -0.51 -24.97 -10.08
CA VAL A 62 -1.73 -24.16 -9.89
C VAL A 62 -2.88 -25.04 -9.42
N ASN A 63 -3.03 -26.23 -10.00
CA ASN A 63 -4.07 -27.20 -9.62
C ASN A 63 -3.80 -27.84 -8.26
N ALA A 64 -2.54 -28.13 -7.91
CA ALA A 64 -2.15 -28.66 -6.60
C ALA A 64 -2.39 -27.64 -5.48
N GLY A 65 -2.12 -26.35 -5.72
CA GLY A 65 -2.43 -25.26 -4.78
C GLY A 65 -3.94 -25.11 -4.53
N GLY A 66 -4.76 -25.36 -5.53
CA GLY A 66 -6.23 -25.41 -5.43
C GLY A 66 -6.75 -26.63 -4.63
N SER A 67 -6.04 -27.76 -4.68
CA SER A 67 -6.41 -28.97 -3.94
C SER A 67 -6.02 -28.93 -2.45
N ALA A 68 -4.92 -28.29 -2.10
CA ALA A 68 -4.49 -28.14 -0.70
C ALA A 68 -5.43 -27.21 0.11
N ALA A 69 -6.17 -26.32 -0.56
CA ALA A 69 -7.21 -25.49 0.05
C ALA A 69 -8.53 -26.24 0.33
N LYS A 70 -8.67 -27.49 -0.12
CA LYS A 70 -9.90 -28.28 0.01
C LYS A 70 -10.07 -29.05 1.32
N SER A 71 -9.06 -29.11 2.17
CA SER A 71 -9.20 -29.77 3.47
C SER A 71 -9.66 -28.78 4.55
N GLY A 72 -10.97 -28.60 4.69
CA GLY A 72 -11.52 -28.14 5.94
C GLY A 72 -12.41 -26.90 5.98
N THR A 73 -13.05 -26.49 4.88
CA THR A 73 -14.13 -25.48 4.99
C THR A 73 -15.19 -25.69 3.91
N SER A 74 -16.47 -25.58 4.32
CA SER A 74 -17.65 -25.54 3.46
C SER A 74 -17.36 -24.83 2.15
N GLU A 75 -17.94 -25.31 1.04
CA GLU A 75 -17.79 -24.75 -0.31
C GLU A 75 -18.01 -23.24 -0.34
N MET A 76 -16.92 -22.49 -0.18
CA MET A 76 -16.98 -21.03 -0.28
C MET A 76 -17.35 -20.66 -1.71
N LYS A 77 -18.44 -19.94 -1.90
CA LYS A 77 -18.89 -19.48 -3.21
C LYS A 77 -17.78 -18.70 -3.91
N GLN A 78 -17.43 -19.12 -5.12
CA GLN A 78 -16.41 -18.47 -5.95
C GLN A 78 -17.10 -17.43 -6.82
N TYR A 79 -16.87 -16.15 -6.51
CA TYR A 79 -17.48 -15.04 -7.23
C TYR A 79 -16.63 -14.66 -8.45
N THR A 80 -17.28 -14.56 -9.60
CA THR A 80 -16.71 -13.84 -10.75
C THR A 80 -16.70 -12.33 -10.47
N SER A 81 -15.89 -11.56 -11.21
CA SER A 81 -15.82 -10.11 -10.99
C SER A 81 -17.16 -9.41 -11.20
N GLY A 82 -17.98 -9.88 -12.15
CA GLY A 82 -19.33 -9.35 -12.38
C GLY A 82 -20.31 -9.64 -11.23
N GLU A 83 -20.24 -10.85 -10.65
CA GLU A 83 -21.04 -11.21 -9.48
C GLU A 83 -20.57 -10.44 -8.24
N MET A 84 -19.26 -10.30 -8.04
CA MET A 84 -18.68 -9.54 -6.94
C MET A 84 -19.17 -8.09 -6.93
N MET A 85 -19.14 -7.41 -8.08
CA MET A 85 -19.58 -6.01 -8.21
C MET A 85 -21.07 -5.80 -7.86
N ARG A 86 -21.88 -6.85 -7.89
CA ARG A 86 -23.29 -6.80 -7.47
C ARG A 86 -23.49 -6.99 -5.97
N THR A 87 -22.42 -7.25 -5.20
CA THR A 87 -22.49 -7.48 -3.76
C THR A 87 -22.24 -6.21 -2.98
N ARG A 88 -22.94 -6.06 -1.84
CA ARG A 88 -22.68 -4.98 -0.88
C ARG A 88 -21.24 -5.01 -0.36
N ASN A 89 -20.67 -6.20 -0.19
CA ASN A 89 -19.31 -6.38 0.34
C ASN A 89 -18.25 -5.74 -0.56
N PHE A 90 -18.44 -5.74 -1.88
CA PHE A 90 -17.55 -5.08 -2.82
C PHE A 90 -17.47 -3.57 -2.56
N TYR A 91 -18.60 -2.90 -2.44
CA TYR A 91 -18.66 -1.45 -2.18
C TYR A 91 -18.13 -1.09 -0.80
N LEU A 92 -18.35 -1.94 0.20
CA LEU A 92 -17.77 -1.74 1.52
C LEU A 92 -16.23 -1.87 1.50
N LEU A 93 -15.68 -2.85 0.77
CA LEU A 93 -14.23 -2.98 0.59
C LEU A 93 -13.63 -1.79 -0.17
N LEU A 94 -14.28 -1.39 -1.25
CA LEU A 94 -13.87 -0.25 -2.06
C LEU A 94 -13.87 1.04 -1.23
N ALA A 95 -14.93 1.30 -0.46
CA ALA A 95 -15.02 2.43 0.44
C ALA A 95 -13.96 2.36 1.56
N THR A 96 -13.75 1.18 2.16
CA THR A 96 -12.72 0.99 3.19
C THR A 96 -11.32 1.28 2.64
N MET A 97 -11.04 0.85 1.42
CA MET A 97 -9.77 1.13 0.75
C MET A 97 -9.62 2.62 0.44
N PHE A 98 -10.67 3.26 -0.08
CA PHE A 98 -10.70 4.69 -0.34
C PHE A 98 -10.42 5.51 0.93
N PHE A 99 -11.23 5.35 1.98
CA PHE A 99 -11.08 6.11 3.21
C PHE A 99 -9.81 5.77 3.99
N GLY A 100 -9.33 4.54 3.89
CA GLY A 100 -8.09 4.13 4.53
C GLY A 100 -6.84 4.68 3.87
N LEU A 101 -6.88 4.97 2.57
CA LEU A 101 -5.72 5.42 1.81
C LEU A 101 -5.72 6.92 1.51
N ILE A 102 -6.88 7.58 1.51
CA ILE A 102 -6.98 8.99 1.16
C ILE A 102 -6.12 9.88 2.08
N SER A 103 -6.07 9.57 3.36
CA SER A 103 -5.25 10.27 4.34
C SER A 103 -3.75 10.17 4.01
N TYR A 104 -3.28 9.00 3.60
CA TYR A 104 -1.90 8.82 3.14
C TYR A 104 -1.60 9.66 1.89
N PHE A 105 -2.48 9.64 0.89
CA PHE A 105 -2.28 10.39 -0.36
C PHE A 105 -2.38 11.91 -0.16
N MET A 106 -3.11 12.38 0.85
CA MET A 106 -3.09 13.79 1.23
C MET A 106 -1.77 14.20 1.88
N VAL A 107 -1.22 13.38 2.76
CA VAL A 107 -0.06 13.71 3.58
C VAL A 107 1.25 13.44 2.86
N SER A 108 1.38 12.30 2.17
CA SER A 108 2.65 11.82 1.61
C SER A 108 3.35 12.83 0.68
N PRO A 109 2.68 13.52 -0.26
CA PRO A 109 3.34 14.46 -1.17
C PRO A 109 3.90 15.70 -0.47
N VAL A 110 3.24 16.14 0.59
CA VAL A 110 3.58 17.38 1.32
C VAL A 110 4.27 17.12 2.65
N SER A 111 4.49 15.88 3.02
CA SER A 111 4.95 15.49 4.37
C SER A 111 6.28 16.14 4.78
N GLN A 112 7.22 16.30 3.87
CA GLN A 112 8.51 16.95 4.17
C GLN A 112 8.34 18.46 4.31
N THR A 113 7.69 19.10 3.32
CA THR A 113 7.46 20.55 3.32
C THR A 113 6.69 20.97 4.57
N TYR A 114 5.60 20.26 4.88
CA TYR A 114 4.79 20.53 6.06
C TYR A 114 5.60 20.47 7.37
N GLN A 115 6.48 19.48 7.51
CA GLN A 115 7.36 19.38 8.69
C GLN A 115 8.37 20.56 8.75
N ILE A 116 8.94 20.95 7.62
CA ILE A 116 9.89 22.06 7.53
C ILE A 116 9.19 23.39 7.86
N ASP A 117 7.97 23.62 7.38
CA ASP A 117 7.16 24.81 7.64
C ASP A 117 6.80 24.94 9.14
N LEU A 118 6.72 23.80 9.84
CA LEU A 118 6.56 23.76 11.30
C LEU A 118 7.88 23.99 12.08
N GLY A 119 9.00 24.26 11.40
CA GLY A 119 10.31 24.46 11.99
C GLY A 119 11.08 23.18 12.34
N ILE A 120 10.61 22.01 11.90
CA ILE A 120 11.32 20.74 12.08
C ILE A 120 12.52 20.72 11.13
N PRO A 121 13.74 20.37 11.59
CA PRO A 121 14.92 20.33 10.75
C PRO A 121 14.73 19.43 9.52
N SER A 122 15.17 19.88 8.35
CA SER A 122 15.03 19.14 7.07
C SER A 122 15.58 17.71 7.16
N ALA A 123 16.68 17.50 7.88
CA ALA A 123 17.24 16.17 8.10
C ALA A 123 16.27 15.22 8.83
N VAL A 124 15.51 15.74 9.80
CA VAL A 124 14.49 14.97 10.54
C VAL A 124 13.31 14.65 9.63
N ALA A 125 12.83 15.63 8.85
CA ALA A 125 11.73 15.44 7.90
C ALA A 125 12.06 14.38 6.83
N VAL A 126 13.28 14.39 6.29
CA VAL A 126 13.76 13.36 5.35
C VAL A 126 13.84 12.00 6.03
N SER A 127 14.40 11.94 7.24
CA SER A 127 14.49 10.70 8.02
C SER A 127 13.11 10.11 8.32
N ALA A 128 12.09 10.95 8.55
CA ALA A 128 10.71 10.50 8.74
C ALA A 128 10.17 9.74 7.51
N VAL A 129 10.42 10.22 6.30
CA VAL A 129 9.99 9.55 5.07
C VAL A 129 10.76 8.23 4.86
N MET A 130 12.06 8.23 5.15
CA MET A 130 12.88 7.01 5.07
C MET A 130 12.40 5.94 6.06
N LEU A 131 12.22 6.31 7.34
CA LEU A 131 11.67 5.44 8.37
C LEU A 131 10.24 4.99 8.02
N GLY A 132 9.43 5.92 7.52
CA GLY A 132 8.08 5.62 7.02
C GLY A 132 8.10 4.54 5.94
N SER A 133 9.04 4.56 5.01
CA SER A 133 9.19 3.54 3.96
C SER A 133 9.55 2.18 4.55
N ILE A 134 10.41 2.13 5.57
CA ILE A 134 10.74 0.88 6.29
C ILE A 134 9.51 0.35 7.02
N VAL A 135 8.79 1.23 7.74
CA VAL A 135 7.58 0.85 8.48
C VAL A 135 6.47 0.40 7.52
N ASN A 136 6.33 1.05 6.36
CA ASN A 136 5.43 0.62 5.29
C ASN A 136 5.76 -0.81 4.83
N ALA A 137 7.02 -1.09 4.53
CA ALA A 137 7.48 -2.42 4.13
C ALA A 137 7.24 -3.47 5.23
N GLY A 138 7.59 -3.15 6.47
CA GLY A 138 7.34 -4.01 7.63
C GLY A 138 5.85 -4.28 7.87
N ALA A 139 5.01 -3.26 7.75
CA ALA A 139 3.57 -3.39 7.90
C ALA A 139 2.94 -4.33 6.86
N ARG A 140 3.46 -4.37 5.65
CA ARG A 140 3.02 -5.30 4.58
C ARG A 140 3.28 -6.78 4.92
N LEU A 141 4.27 -7.07 5.75
CA LEU A 141 4.56 -8.42 6.24
C LEU A 141 3.81 -8.75 7.53
N VAL A 142 3.89 -7.83 8.50
CA VAL A 142 3.41 -8.05 9.86
C VAL A 142 1.89 -8.08 9.91
N LEU A 143 1.21 -7.11 9.27
CA LEU A 143 -0.25 -6.97 9.40
C LEU A 143 -1.03 -8.12 8.76
N PRO A 144 -0.71 -8.63 7.54
CA PRO A 144 -1.38 -9.82 7.02
C PRO A 144 -1.16 -11.06 7.89
N THR A 145 0.05 -11.22 8.46
CA THR A 145 0.37 -12.34 9.34
C THR A 145 -0.39 -12.23 10.67
N LEU A 146 -0.50 -11.02 11.22
CA LEU A 146 -1.31 -10.76 12.40
C LEU A 146 -2.81 -10.95 12.11
N ALA A 147 -3.27 -10.52 10.93
CA ALA A 147 -4.64 -10.66 10.49
C ALA A 147 -5.09 -12.13 10.34
N ASP A 148 -4.17 -13.03 10.00
CA ASP A 148 -4.44 -14.47 9.96
C ASP A 148 -4.65 -15.06 11.38
N LYS A 149 -4.13 -14.41 12.46
CA LYS A 149 -4.27 -14.84 13.86
C LYS A 149 -5.45 -14.18 14.58
N VAL A 150 -5.59 -12.86 14.43
CA VAL A 150 -6.56 -12.04 15.21
C VAL A 150 -7.86 -11.81 14.43
N GLY A 151 -7.82 -12.01 13.13
CA GLY A 151 -8.93 -11.74 12.22
C GLY A 151 -8.69 -10.50 11.35
N ARG A 152 -8.96 -10.66 10.05
CA ARG A 152 -8.64 -9.66 9.02
C ARG A 152 -9.40 -8.35 9.21
N ILE A 153 -10.69 -8.44 9.58
CA ILE A 153 -11.53 -7.25 9.78
C ILE A 153 -11.06 -6.47 11.01
N VAL A 154 -10.66 -7.17 12.09
CA VAL A 154 -10.17 -6.54 13.33
C VAL A 154 -8.88 -5.76 13.05
N CYS A 155 -7.93 -6.38 12.32
CA CYS A 155 -6.68 -5.72 11.95
C CYS A 155 -6.92 -4.47 11.10
N ILE A 156 -7.81 -4.53 10.10
CA ILE A 156 -8.11 -3.37 9.25
C ILE A 156 -8.77 -2.24 10.05
N LYS A 157 -9.71 -2.56 10.94
CA LYS A 157 -10.28 -1.56 11.86
C LYS A 157 -9.21 -0.91 12.72
N GLY A 158 -8.27 -1.68 13.26
CA GLY A 158 -7.13 -1.15 14.02
C GLY A 158 -6.28 -0.18 13.21
N VAL A 159 -5.96 -0.53 11.97
CA VAL A 159 -5.18 0.35 11.07
C VAL A 159 -5.94 1.64 10.77
N LEU A 160 -7.26 1.58 10.52
CA LEU A 160 -8.08 2.78 10.29
C LEU A 160 -8.12 3.69 11.52
N ILE A 161 -8.24 3.13 12.72
CA ILE A 161 -8.20 3.89 13.97
C ILE A 161 -6.85 4.61 14.12
N VAL A 162 -5.74 3.90 13.86
CA VAL A 162 -4.39 4.51 13.89
C VAL A 162 -4.26 5.63 12.87
N ALA A 163 -4.80 5.45 11.65
CA ALA A 163 -4.79 6.49 10.63
C ALA A 163 -5.57 7.75 11.07
N VAL A 164 -6.75 7.58 11.69
CA VAL A 164 -7.55 8.70 12.20
C VAL A 164 -6.80 9.44 13.32
N ILE A 165 -6.19 8.71 14.27
CA ILE A 165 -5.39 9.30 15.34
C ILE A 165 -4.20 10.06 14.75
N ALA A 166 -3.47 9.47 13.80
CA ALA A 166 -2.32 10.11 13.15
C ALA A 166 -2.74 11.40 12.43
N MET A 167 -3.87 11.40 11.71
CA MET A 167 -4.41 12.62 11.09
C MET A 167 -4.79 13.67 12.13
N GLY A 168 -5.38 13.27 13.26
CA GLY A 168 -5.68 14.18 14.36
C GLY A 168 -4.42 14.82 14.94
N VAL A 169 -3.35 14.04 15.12
CA VAL A 169 -2.04 14.57 15.56
C VAL A 169 -1.47 15.56 14.54
N LEU A 170 -1.54 15.26 13.24
CA LEU A 170 -1.10 16.18 12.19
C LEU A 170 -1.87 17.49 12.19
N ALA A 171 -3.16 17.47 12.53
CA ALA A 171 -4.01 18.65 12.53
C ALA A 171 -3.72 19.59 13.72
N VAL A 172 -3.43 19.04 14.90
CA VAL A 172 -3.32 19.85 16.13
C VAL A 172 -1.90 20.04 16.66
N SER A 173 -0.97 19.14 16.34
CA SER A 173 0.39 19.17 16.86
C SER A 173 1.33 20.01 15.99
N ARG A 174 2.27 20.69 16.63
CA ARG A 174 3.37 21.44 15.98
C ARG A 174 4.73 20.99 16.48
N SER A 175 4.81 19.79 17.02
CA SER A 175 6.03 19.21 17.61
C SER A 175 6.53 18.01 16.80
N LEU A 176 7.58 17.35 17.30
CA LEU A 176 8.09 16.08 16.76
C LEU A 176 7.03 14.96 16.69
N ALA A 177 5.87 15.10 17.37
CA ALA A 177 4.76 14.18 17.22
C ALA A 177 4.23 14.12 15.79
N VAL A 178 4.35 15.21 15.02
CA VAL A 178 4.04 15.25 13.57
C VAL A 178 4.91 14.25 12.80
N THR A 179 6.20 14.19 13.10
CA THR A 179 7.14 13.24 12.48
C THR A 179 6.70 11.80 12.73
N VAL A 180 6.32 11.47 13.97
CA VAL A 180 5.82 10.13 14.32
C VAL A 180 4.50 9.83 13.59
N ALA A 181 3.59 10.81 13.52
CA ALA A 181 2.34 10.64 12.81
C ALA A 181 2.54 10.38 11.30
N VAL A 182 3.49 11.07 10.67
CA VAL A 182 3.88 10.81 9.27
C VAL A 182 4.35 9.36 9.12
N VAL A 183 5.26 8.88 9.96
CA VAL A 183 5.76 7.49 9.92
C VAL A 183 4.62 6.48 10.09
N LEU A 184 3.69 6.73 11.02
CA LEU A 184 2.52 5.86 11.23
C LEU A 184 1.59 5.83 10.01
N MET A 185 1.41 6.96 9.31
CA MET A 185 0.62 7.00 8.07
C MET A 185 1.19 6.12 6.97
N TYR A 186 2.52 6.09 6.81
CA TYR A 186 3.20 5.16 5.90
C TYR A 186 2.97 3.70 6.29
N GLY A 187 2.98 3.41 7.60
CA GLY A 187 2.65 2.08 8.13
C GLY A 187 1.20 1.67 7.85
N CYS A 188 0.25 2.57 8.03
CA CYS A 188 -1.16 2.33 7.72
C CYS A 188 -1.36 2.00 6.24
N TYR A 189 -0.73 2.77 5.35
CA TYR A 189 -0.74 2.49 3.92
C TYR A 189 -0.22 1.08 3.61
N GLY A 190 0.96 0.73 4.15
CA GLY A 190 1.56 -0.60 3.97
C GLY A 190 0.66 -1.72 4.48
N GLY A 191 0.06 -1.53 5.64
CA GLY A 191 -0.82 -2.51 6.26
C GLY A 191 -2.09 -2.79 5.47
N ILE A 192 -2.73 -1.75 4.95
CA ILE A 192 -3.90 -1.87 4.07
C ILE A 192 -3.49 -2.61 2.80
N MET A 193 -2.44 -2.13 2.12
CA MET A 193 -1.97 -2.71 0.86
C MET A 193 -1.56 -4.18 0.98
N GLY A 194 -0.94 -4.57 2.11
CA GLY A 194 -0.55 -5.96 2.36
C GLY A 194 -1.73 -6.88 2.69
N SER A 195 -2.76 -6.36 3.35
CA SER A 195 -3.88 -7.17 3.86
C SER A 195 -5.04 -7.35 2.87
N PHE A 196 -5.25 -6.40 1.98
CA PHE A 196 -6.41 -6.41 1.07
C PHE A 196 -6.45 -7.57 0.06
N PRO A 197 -5.34 -8.04 -0.55
CA PRO A 197 -5.38 -9.21 -1.43
C PRO A 197 -5.94 -10.45 -0.73
N SER A 198 -5.47 -10.70 0.49
CA SER A 198 -5.92 -11.85 1.29
C SER A 198 -7.34 -11.67 1.82
N LEU A 199 -7.75 -10.43 2.15
CA LEU A 199 -9.14 -10.12 2.53
C LEU A 199 -10.09 -10.33 1.36
N THR A 200 -9.76 -9.85 0.18
CA THR A 200 -10.57 -10.01 -1.03
C THR A 200 -10.77 -11.49 -1.36
N SER A 201 -9.70 -12.29 -1.34
CA SER A 201 -9.78 -13.73 -1.58
C SER A 201 -10.60 -14.46 -0.52
N SER A 202 -10.59 -14.01 0.74
CA SER A 202 -11.36 -14.63 1.82
C SER A 202 -12.86 -14.35 1.74
N ILE A 203 -13.27 -13.27 1.08
CA ILE A 203 -14.69 -12.89 0.94
C ILE A 203 -15.28 -13.43 -0.36
N PHE A 204 -14.51 -13.38 -1.46
CA PHE A 204 -15.02 -13.68 -2.80
C PHE A 204 -14.49 -14.97 -3.41
N GLY A 205 -13.65 -15.70 -2.68
CA GLY A 205 -13.03 -16.94 -3.13
C GLY A 205 -11.73 -16.73 -3.89
N MET A 206 -10.96 -17.82 -4.03
CA MET A 206 -9.59 -17.76 -4.57
C MET A 206 -9.53 -17.88 -6.10
N LYS A 207 -10.57 -18.42 -6.74
CA LYS A 207 -10.55 -18.77 -8.18
C LYS A 207 -10.34 -17.55 -9.08
N HIS A 208 -10.95 -16.42 -8.74
CA HIS A 208 -10.93 -15.18 -9.55
C HIS A 208 -10.27 -14.01 -8.78
N THR A 209 -9.41 -14.31 -7.80
CA THR A 209 -8.82 -13.30 -6.90
C THR A 209 -8.12 -12.17 -7.64
N GLY A 210 -7.35 -12.46 -8.69
CA GLY A 210 -6.62 -11.43 -9.45
C GLY A 210 -7.55 -10.38 -10.06
N GLY A 211 -8.59 -10.82 -10.77
CA GLY A 211 -9.60 -9.92 -11.34
C GLY A 211 -10.40 -9.19 -10.26
N ASN A 212 -10.85 -9.91 -9.24
CA ASN A 212 -11.62 -9.35 -8.14
C ASN A 212 -10.85 -8.28 -7.37
N TYR A 213 -9.59 -8.55 -7.04
CA TYR A 213 -8.72 -7.59 -6.36
C TYR A 213 -8.41 -6.38 -7.26
N GLY A 214 -8.23 -6.58 -8.58
CA GLY A 214 -8.06 -5.48 -9.53
C GLY A 214 -9.22 -4.47 -9.47
N PHE A 215 -10.46 -4.92 -9.37
CA PHE A 215 -11.61 -4.03 -9.20
C PHE A 215 -11.64 -3.34 -7.82
N VAL A 216 -11.26 -4.03 -6.76
CA VAL A 216 -11.16 -3.41 -5.42
C VAL A 216 -10.08 -2.32 -5.41
N MET A 217 -9.00 -2.47 -6.19
CA MET A 217 -7.94 -1.46 -6.35
C MET A 217 -8.42 -0.12 -6.94
N PHE A 218 -9.62 -0.03 -7.52
CA PHE A 218 -10.22 1.27 -7.89
C PHE A 218 -10.38 2.19 -6.67
N GLY A 219 -10.47 1.64 -5.46
CA GLY A 219 -10.43 2.43 -4.23
C GLY A 219 -9.17 3.29 -4.09
N ILE A 220 -8.01 2.78 -4.55
CA ILE A 220 -6.75 3.56 -4.59
C ILE A 220 -6.86 4.68 -5.62
N VAL A 221 -7.39 4.37 -6.80
CA VAL A 221 -7.55 5.35 -7.88
C VAL A 221 -8.39 6.53 -7.38
N PHE A 222 -9.54 6.24 -6.76
CA PHE A 222 -10.40 7.27 -6.18
C PHE A 222 -9.70 8.05 -5.05
N ALA A 223 -8.91 7.38 -4.20
CA ALA A 223 -8.16 8.04 -3.14
C ALA A 223 -7.06 8.97 -3.71
N THR A 224 -6.37 8.52 -4.76
CA THR A 224 -5.29 9.29 -5.40
C THR A 224 -5.82 10.56 -6.07
N PHE A 225 -6.95 10.49 -6.75
CA PHE A 225 -7.57 11.67 -7.36
C PHE A 225 -8.37 12.50 -6.35
N GLY A 226 -8.98 11.87 -5.35
CA GLY A 226 -9.74 12.55 -4.32
C GLY A 226 -8.87 13.38 -3.37
N ALA A 227 -7.67 12.92 -3.05
CA ALA A 227 -6.78 13.62 -2.12
C ALA A 227 -6.40 15.03 -2.59
N PRO A 228 -5.90 15.27 -3.82
CA PRO A 228 -5.64 16.63 -4.32
C PRO A 228 -6.90 17.48 -4.44
N ALA A 229 -8.02 16.87 -4.85
CA ALA A 229 -9.30 17.60 -4.97
C ALA A 229 -9.77 18.14 -3.62
N ILE A 230 -9.68 17.33 -2.54
CA ILE A 230 -10.03 17.77 -1.20
C ILE A 230 -9.04 18.81 -0.68
N SER A 231 -7.73 18.62 -0.90
CA SER A 231 -6.70 19.58 -0.48
C SER A 231 -6.89 20.94 -1.16
N GLY A 232 -7.26 20.97 -2.45
CA GLY A 232 -7.52 22.21 -3.19
C GLY A 232 -8.84 22.92 -2.80
N LEU A 233 -9.77 22.24 -2.12
CA LEU A 233 -10.99 22.86 -1.59
C LEU A 233 -10.76 23.52 -0.22
N VAL A 234 -9.68 23.18 0.47
CA VAL A 234 -9.37 23.65 1.83
C VAL A 234 -8.26 24.73 1.80
N SER A 235 -7.52 24.84 0.72
CA SER A 235 -6.52 25.92 0.49
C SER A 235 -7.18 27.17 -0.04
#